data_a3a0770a18796c7ab663e32861847eb1
#
_entry.id   a3a0770a18796c7ab663e32861847eb1
#
_cell.length_a   1.000
_cell.length_b   1.000
_cell.length_c   1.000
_cell.angle_alpha   90.00
_cell.angle_beta   90.00
_cell.angle_gamma   90.00
#
_symmetry.space_group_name_H-M   'P 1'
#
loop_
_entity.id
_entity.type
_entity.pdbx_description
1 polymer ?
#
loop_
_entity_poly.entity_id
_entity_poly.type
_entity_poly.pdbx_seq_one_letter_code
_entity_poly.pdbx_strand_id
1 'polypeptide(L)' 'DGSIHRFLSHQTILATGGYGRAYFSSTSAHICTGDGSAMALRQNLPLSDMEFIQFHPTGVYGAGVLITEGARGEG' A
#
# COMPACT_ATOMS: atom_id res chain seq x y z
N ASP A 1 20.50 5.09 -6.67
CA ASP A 1 21.92 5.40 -6.52
C ASP A 1 22.26 6.20 -5.26
N GLY A 2 21.27 6.54 -4.44
CA GLY A 2 21.49 7.29 -3.22
C GLY A 2 21.53 8.80 -3.38
N SER A 3 21.30 9.29 -4.59
CA SER A 3 21.24 10.75 -4.82
C SER A 3 19.99 11.35 -4.19
N ILE A 4 20.12 12.59 -3.74
CA ILE A 4 18.99 13.36 -3.19
C ILE A 4 18.71 14.52 -4.13
N HIS A 5 17.47 14.61 -4.58
CA HIS A 5 17.03 15.67 -5.49
C HIS A 5 15.88 16.44 -4.86
N ARG A 6 15.86 17.75 -5.05
CA ARG A 6 14.79 18.61 -4.54
C ARG A 6 13.96 19.14 -5.69
N PHE A 7 12.66 18.86 -5.66
CA PHE A 7 11.70 19.37 -6.64
C PHE A 7 10.76 20.32 -5.92
N LEU A 8 10.82 21.61 -6.26
CA LEU A 8 9.95 22.61 -5.64
C LEU A 8 8.61 22.65 -6.36
N SER A 9 7.53 22.70 -5.59
CA SER A 9 6.18 22.76 -6.14
C SER A 9 5.28 23.52 -5.17
N HIS A 10 4.18 24.06 -5.69
CA HIS A 10 3.19 24.72 -4.85
C HIS A 10 2.37 23.70 -4.06
N GLN A 11 2.14 22.54 -4.63
CA GLN A 11 1.42 21.44 -3.96
C GLN A 11 2.01 20.11 -4.39
N THR A 12 1.95 19.13 -3.50
CA THR A 12 2.47 17.80 -3.76
C THR A 12 1.41 16.77 -3.41
N ILE A 13 1.21 15.80 -4.30
CA ILE A 13 0.29 14.68 -4.06
C ILE A 13 1.13 13.47 -3.68
N LEU A 14 0.82 12.88 -2.52
CA LEU A 14 1.45 11.65 -2.07
C LEU A 14 0.52 10.49 -2.39
N ALA A 15 0.92 9.64 -3.33
CA ALA A 15 0.08 8.56 -3.85
C ALA A 15 0.91 7.27 -3.94
N THR A 16 1.36 6.79 -2.78
CA THR A 16 2.37 5.73 -2.69
C THR A 16 1.78 4.33 -2.61
N GLY A 17 0.46 4.20 -2.78
CA GLY A 17 -0.18 2.90 -2.77
C GLY A 17 -0.33 2.31 -1.38
N GLY A 18 -0.57 1.00 -1.32
CA GLY A 18 -0.82 0.31 -0.07
C GLY A 18 0.42 0.00 0.74
N TYR A 19 0.19 -0.57 1.92
CA TYR A 19 1.28 -0.93 2.83
C TYR A 19 1.13 -2.35 3.37
N GLY A 20 0.57 -3.25 2.58
CA GLY A 20 0.28 -4.61 3.02
C GLY A 20 1.50 -5.38 3.52
N ARG A 21 2.69 -5.05 3.06
CA ARG A 21 3.93 -5.71 3.49
C ARG A 21 4.42 -5.26 4.86
N ALA A 22 3.72 -4.34 5.52
CA ALA A 22 3.94 -4.07 6.93
C ALA A 22 3.54 -5.28 7.79
N TYR A 23 2.73 -6.18 7.24
CA TYR A 23 2.27 -7.38 7.94
C TYR A 23 2.99 -8.61 7.40
N PHE A 24 3.13 -9.63 8.26
CA PHE A 24 3.86 -10.85 7.91
C PHE A 24 3.19 -11.61 6.75
N SER A 25 1.88 -11.83 6.85
CA SER A 25 1.12 -12.50 5.80
C SER A 25 0.44 -11.46 4.92
N SER A 26 0.85 -11.39 3.68
CA SER A 26 0.33 -10.38 2.77
C SER A 26 0.46 -10.86 1.33
N THR A 27 -0.54 -10.51 0.51
CA THR A 27 -0.52 -10.76 -0.92
C THR A 27 -0.09 -9.53 -1.71
N SER A 28 0.22 -8.44 -1.02
CA SER A 28 0.70 -7.21 -1.65
C SER A 28 2.08 -7.40 -2.27
N ALA A 29 2.40 -6.59 -3.27
CA ALA A 29 3.74 -6.57 -3.84
C ALA A 29 4.78 -6.21 -2.76
N HIS A 30 6.00 -6.70 -2.94
CA HIS A 30 7.06 -6.51 -1.95
C HIS A 30 7.43 -5.05 -1.72
N ILE A 31 7.12 -4.17 -2.67
CA ILE A 31 7.41 -2.74 -2.53
C ILE A 31 6.36 -2.00 -1.68
N CYS A 32 5.27 -2.66 -1.30
CA CYS A 32 4.19 -2.05 -0.51
C CYS A 32 4.55 -2.04 0.97
N THR A 33 5.53 -1.25 1.35
CA THR A 33 6.15 -1.28 2.67
C THR A 33 5.66 -0.22 3.64
N GLY A 34 4.86 0.75 3.16
CA GLY A 34 4.34 1.82 4.01
C GLY A 34 5.26 3.03 4.12
N ASP A 35 6.23 3.16 3.24
CA ASP A 35 7.20 4.26 3.29
C ASP A 35 6.52 5.62 3.17
N GLY A 36 5.49 5.74 2.32
CA GLY A 36 4.76 7.00 2.16
C GLY A 36 4.07 7.43 3.45
N SER A 37 3.38 6.51 4.11
CA SER A 37 2.74 6.80 5.40
C SER A 37 3.77 7.15 6.46
N ALA A 38 4.91 6.48 6.48
CA ALA A 38 5.98 6.78 7.43
C ALA A 38 6.56 8.17 7.19
N MET A 39 6.73 8.57 5.95
CA MET A 39 7.23 9.92 5.62
C MET A 39 6.26 11.00 6.11
N ALA A 40 4.95 10.78 5.92
CA ALA A 40 3.93 11.70 6.39
C ALA A 40 3.97 11.80 7.92
N LEU A 41 4.08 10.67 8.60
CA LEU A 41 4.12 10.63 10.06
C LEU A 41 5.34 11.37 10.61
N ARG A 42 6.50 11.20 10.00
CA ARG A 42 7.72 11.90 10.43
C ARG A 42 7.61 13.41 10.31
N GLN A 43 6.75 13.89 9.43
CA GLN A 43 6.49 15.32 9.26
C GLN A 43 5.31 15.80 10.07
N ASN A 44 4.83 15.00 11.02
CA ASN A 44 3.71 15.32 11.91
C ASN A 44 2.40 15.60 11.16
N LEU A 45 2.24 14.97 10.00
CA LEU A 45 1.00 15.03 9.25
C LEU A 45 0.02 13.99 9.80
N PRO A 46 -1.29 14.30 9.82
CA PRO A 46 -2.25 13.33 10.33
C PRO A 46 -2.42 12.15 9.39
N LEU A 47 -2.58 10.96 9.96
CA LEU A 47 -2.97 9.76 9.25
C LEU A 47 -4.38 9.40 9.70
N SER A 48 -5.23 8.90 8.78
CA SER A 48 -6.60 8.56 9.13
C SER A 48 -6.91 7.11 8.80
N ASP A 49 -7.88 6.56 9.52
CA ASP A 49 -8.42 5.22 9.31
C ASP A 49 -7.38 4.11 9.44
N MET A 50 -6.36 4.32 10.29
CA MET A 50 -5.25 3.37 10.44
C MET A 50 -5.66 2.06 11.09
N GLU A 51 -6.84 2.00 11.70
CA GLU A 51 -7.36 0.77 12.29
C GLU A 51 -7.99 -0.15 11.25
N PHE A 52 -8.24 0.34 10.04
CA PHE A 52 -8.90 -0.45 9.01
C PHE A 52 -7.91 -1.17 8.12
N ILE A 53 -8.20 -2.44 7.86
CA ILE A 53 -7.43 -3.29 6.96
C ILE A 53 -8.43 -3.95 6.02
N GLN A 54 -8.18 -3.89 4.73
CA GLN A 54 -9.02 -4.55 3.75
C GLN A 54 -8.39 -5.87 3.34
N PHE A 55 -9.13 -6.95 3.53
CA PHE A 55 -8.71 -8.26 3.08
C PHE A 55 -9.19 -8.50 1.67
N HIS A 56 -8.37 -9.16 0.85
CA HIS A 56 -8.79 -9.59 -0.47
C HIS A 56 -9.56 -10.90 -0.32
N PRO A 57 -10.86 -10.92 -0.66
CA PRO A 57 -11.69 -12.08 -0.37
C PRO A 57 -11.45 -13.28 -1.29
N THR A 58 -10.76 -13.10 -2.40
CA THR A 58 -10.53 -14.17 -3.37
C THR A 58 -9.05 -14.29 -3.69
N GLY A 59 -8.52 -15.51 -3.52
CA GLY A 59 -7.12 -15.78 -3.79
C GLY A 59 -6.90 -17.27 -4.01
N VAL A 60 -5.72 -17.63 -4.50
CA VAL A 60 -5.31 -19.03 -4.64
C VAL A 60 -4.51 -19.42 -3.41
N TYR A 61 -5.06 -20.33 -2.61
CA TYR A 61 -4.41 -20.75 -1.36
C TYR A 61 -3.02 -21.33 -1.63
N GLY A 62 -2.07 -20.92 -0.84
CA GLY A 62 -0.71 -21.40 -0.93
C GLY A 62 0.15 -20.73 -1.99
N ALA A 63 -0.45 -20.19 -3.04
CA ALA A 63 0.29 -19.51 -4.09
C ALA A 63 0.41 -18.01 -3.89
N GLY A 64 -0.47 -17.42 -3.05
CA GLY A 64 -0.47 -15.99 -2.78
C GLY A 64 -0.95 -15.16 -3.96
N VAL A 65 -1.60 -15.78 -4.95
CA VAL A 65 -2.11 -15.11 -6.15
C VAL A 65 -3.53 -14.63 -5.89
N LEU A 66 -3.81 -13.37 -6.23
CA LEU A 66 -5.12 -12.78 -6.07
C LEU A 66 -5.98 -13.04 -7.30
N ILE A 67 -7.26 -13.33 -7.04
CA ILE A 67 -8.28 -13.45 -8.09
C ILE A 67 -9.13 -12.18 -8.03
N THR A 68 -9.34 -11.53 -9.17
CA THR A 68 -10.16 -10.31 -9.20
C THR A 68 -11.58 -10.60 -8.74
N GLU A 69 -12.18 -9.64 -8.02
CA GLU A 69 -13.58 -9.75 -7.57
C GLU A 69 -14.54 -9.93 -8.74
N GLY A 70 -14.19 -9.47 -9.92
CA GLY A 70 -14.99 -9.70 -11.12
C GLY A 70 -15.22 -11.17 -11.42
N ALA A 71 -14.29 -12.04 -11.05
CA ALA A 71 -14.44 -13.47 -11.28
C ALA A 71 -15.61 -14.07 -10.50
N ARG A 72 -15.91 -13.53 -9.32
CA ARG A 72 -17.03 -14.00 -8.51
C ARG A 72 -18.37 -13.73 -9.19
N GLY A 73 -18.50 -12.59 -9.85
CA GLY A 73 -19.72 -12.27 -10.58
C GLY A 73 -19.87 -13.06 -11.87
N GLU A 74 -18.78 -13.49 -12.47
CA GLU A 74 -18.80 -14.21 -13.73
C GLU A 74 -18.97 -15.73 -13.56
N GLY A 75 -18.63 -16.22 -12.42
CA GLY A 75 -18.65 -17.63 -12.32
C GLY A 75 -18.67 -18.34 -11.12
#